data_917291523301e36175aa3900881cfffc
#
_entry.id   917291523301e36175aa3900881cfffc
#
_cell.length_a   1.000
_cell.length_b   1.000
_cell.length_c   1.000
_cell.angle_alpha   90.00
_cell.angle_beta   90.00
_cell.angle_gamma   90.00
#
_symmetry.space_group_name_H-M   'P 1'
#
loop_
_entity.id
_entity.type
_entity.pdbx_description
1 polymer ?
#
loop_
_entity_poly.entity_id
_entity_poly.type
_entity_poly.pdbx_seq_one_letter_code
_entity_poly.pdbx_strand_id
1 'polypeptide(L)'
;FVQHASDMEPCGEEEVRRFLEKLYQDTGGDNWRFQENWCTDKPLSEWGSSVKYEDGKLSLILGENNLHGKIDLSGCTALVSLRCAKNSLTEIDVSGCPLLEELDCTNCGISGLDVSGCYSLRRLLCGYNSLTELGLSSCPYLTELNVPYNGLGTLDISSCMALTDLNCAENRLEKLDMAGREGLRMLFCYGNRLSVLDLSKCSSLTLVNCGANELTRLDLSGCEKLGRLYCYDNRLETLDLSDFAPLLSELYCYGNRLTELDLSGTDRLSQLECSYNNLQRLDLTGCKSLRIAGCARNALRSISLFGCEMLGQLDCSGNLLENIDISACPYLTELICTDNLILSEIPESFDRLTLFEHDIRYEYSVEKDAVTGQEKIVYMDRGKGWWYSGEPDKGYHGR
;
A
#
# COMPACT_ATOMS: atom_id res chain seq x y z
N PHE A 1 7.93 -20.40 32.67
CA PHE A 1 7.21 -21.65 32.35
C PHE A 1 6.09 -21.27 31.40
N VAL A 2 6.30 -21.45 30.09
CA VAL A 2 5.20 -21.37 29.12
C VAL A 2 4.48 -22.71 29.23
N GLN A 3 3.29 -22.71 29.87
CA GLN A 3 2.40 -23.84 29.82
C GLN A 3 2.00 -24.01 28.35
N HIS A 4 2.39 -25.11 27.71
CA HIS A 4 2.03 -25.35 26.33
C HIS A 4 0.50 -25.40 26.20
N ALA A 5 -0.06 -24.73 25.18
CA ALA A 5 -1.50 -24.77 24.86
C ALA A 5 -2.03 -26.22 24.73
N SER A 6 -1.15 -27.19 24.44
CA SER A 6 -1.43 -28.63 24.39
C SER A 6 -1.80 -29.28 25.74
N ASP A 7 -1.53 -28.61 26.87
CA ASP A 7 -1.69 -29.19 28.20
C ASP A 7 -3.01 -28.71 28.91
N MET A 8 -3.77 -27.85 28.21
CA MET A 8 -5.06 -27.36 28.72
C MET A 8 -6.20 -28.16 28.08
N GLU A 9 -7.04 -28.76 28.91
CA GLU A 9 -8.29 -29.34 28.42
C GLU A 9 -9.22 -28.21 27.96
N PRO A 10 -9.76 -28.29 26.72
CA PRO A 10 -10.77 -27.32 26.29
C PRO A 10 -12.03 -27.44 27.13
N CYS A 11 -12.70 -26.30 27.35
CA CYS A 11 -13.96 -26.29 28.09
C CYS A 11 -15.03 -27.13 27.36
N GLY A 12 -15.86 -27.82 28.15
CA GLY A 12 -16.92 -28.68 27.64
C GLY A 12 -18.07 -27.90 26.98
N GLU A 13 -18.95 -28.61 26.28
CA GLU A 13 -20.07 -28.01 25.53
C GLU A 13 -20.99 -27.12 26.40
N GLU A 14 -21.28 -27.54 27.64
CA GLU A 14 -22.11 -26.73 28.55
C GLU A 14 -21.44 -25.40 28.93
N GLU A 15 -20.15 -25.40 29.09
CA GLU A 15 -19.41 -24.18 29.42
C GLU A 15 -19.34 -23.25 28.22
N VAL A 16 -19.06 -23.79 27.02
CA VAL A 16 -19.13 -23.06 25.76
C VAL A 16 -20.51 -22.45 25.57
N ARG A 17 -21.58 -23.21 25.83
CA ARG A 17 -22.95 -22.71 25.72
C ARG A 17 -23.16 -21.46 26.57
N ARG A 18 -22.68 -21.46 27.82
CA ARG A 18 -22.79 -20.29 28.72
C ARG A 18 -22.05 -19.07 28.16
N PHE A 19 -20.88 -19.26 27.59
CA PHE A 19 -20.18 -18.16 26.91
C PHE A 19 -21.00 -17.60 25.76
N LEU A 20 -21.59 -18.44 24.92
CA LEU A 20 -22.37 -18.04 23.75
C LEU A 20 -23.71 -17.38 24.14
N GLU A 21 -24.39 -17.87 25.15
CA GLU A 21 -25.62 -17.25 25.70
C GLU A 21 -25.33 -15.85 26.25
N LYS A 22 -24.22 -15.70 26.99
CA LYS A 22 -23.76 -14.39 27.47
C LYS A 22 -23.41 -13.47 26.29
N LEU A 23 -22.64 -13.94 25.29
CA LEU A 23 -22.32 -13.21 24.09
C LEU A 23 -23.57 -12.70 23.38
N TYR A 24 -24.58 -13.55 23.20
CA TYR A 24 -25.87 -13.19 22.61
C TYR A 24 -26.55 -12.04 23.36
N GLN A 25 -26.61 -12.13 24.68
CA GLN A 25 -27.22 -11.10 25.54
C GLN A 25 -26.43 -9.79 25.49
N ASP A 26 -25.13 -9.85 25.67
CA ASP A 26 -24.26 -8.66 25.78
C ASP A 26 -24.13 -7.88 24.45
N THR A 27 -24.38 -8.55 23.32
CA THR A 27 -24.22 -7.95 22.00
C THR A 27 -25.53 -7.76 21.22
N GLY A 28 -26.66 -7.86 21.91
CA GLY A 28 -27.99 -7.57 21.36
C GLY A 28 -28.50 -8.63 20.39
N GLY A 29 -28.37 -9.88 20.76
CA GLY A 29 -28.67 -11.05 19.93
C GLY A 29 -30.04 -11.04 19.25
N ASP A 30 -31.09 -10.50 19.93
CA ASP A 30 -32.41 -10.34 19.33
C ASP A 30 -32.46 -9.48 18.08
N ASN A 31 -31.43 -8.65 17.87
CA ASN A 31 -31.28 -7.77 16.70
C ASN A 31 -30.27 -8.31 15.68
N TRP A 32 -29.66 -9.46 15.91
CA TRP A 32 -28.74 -10.03 14.97
C TRP A 32 -29.44 -10.46 13.68
N ARG A 33 -28.72 -10.37 12.57
CA ARG A 33 -29.22 -10.81 11.26
C ARG A 33 -29.27 -12.32 11.14
N PHE A 34 -28.30 -13.01 11.78
CA PHE A 34 -28.12 -14.45 11.74
C PHE A 34 -28.10 -14.99 13.15
N GLN A 35 -29.25 -15.44 13.66
CA GLN A 35 -29.43 -15.93 15.02
C GLN A 35 -30.17 -17.29 15.08
N GLU A 36 -30.10 -18.04 13.99
CA GLU A 36 -30.82 -19.32 13.90
C GLU A 36 -30.40 -20.29 14.99
N ASN A 37 -31.41 -20.73 15.78
CA ASN A 37 -31.30 -21.64 16.92
C ASN A 37 -30.39 -21.16 18.08
N TRP A 38 -29.93 -19.91 18.08
CA TRP A 38 -29.18 -19.38 19.22
C TRP A 38 -30.01 -19.40 20.50
N CYS A 39 -29.37 -19.71 21.61
CA CYS A 39 -30.00 -19.79 22.94
C CYS A 39 -31.18 -20.79 23.02
N THR A 40 -31.12 -21.85 22.22
CA THR A 40 -32.10 -22.97 22.28
C THR A 40 -31.47 -24.21 22.92
N ASP A 41 -32.31 -25.21 23.26
CA ASP A 41 -31.84 -26.49 23.80
C ASP A 41 -31.18 -27.43 22.77
N LYS A 42 -31.08 -27.00 21.52
CA LYS A 42 -30.42 -27.77 20.45
C LYS A 42 -28.92 -27.89 20.71
N PRO A 43 -28.24 -28.95 20.22
CA PRO A 43 -26.79 -29.04 20.23
C PRO A 43 -26.14 -27.83 19.55
N LEU A 44 -24.96 -27.41 20.01
CA LEU A 44 -24.25 -26.26 19.43
C LEU A 44 -23.97 -26.40 17.93
N SER A 45 -23.84 -27.64 17.44
CA SER A 45 -23.69 -27.94 16.00
C SER A 45 -24.92 -27.55 15.16
N GLU A 46 -26.06 -27.29 15.80
CA GLU A 46 -27.30 -26.85 15.14
C GLU A 46 -27.61 -25.35 15.33
N TRP A 47 -26.70 -24.58 15.96
CA TRP A 47 -26.87 -23.14 16.17
C TRP A 47 -26.52 -22.31 14.90
N GLY A 48 -27.07 -22.76 13.76
CA GLY A 48 -26.84 -22.11 12.48
C GLY A 48 -25.38 -22.23 11.95
N SER A 49 -25.08 -21.54 10.88
CA SER A 49 -23.73 -21.54 10.27
C SER A 49 -22.72 -20.69 11.03
N SER A 50 -23.17 -19.90 12.00
CA SER A 50 -22.33 -18.98 12.76
C SER A 50 -21.53 -19.65 13.88
N VAL A 51 -21.95 -20.85 14.31
CA VAL A 51 -21.28 -21.64 15.37
C VAL A 51 -20.80 -22.96 14.80
N LYS A 52 -19.50 -23.21 14.92
CA LYS A 52 -18.90 -24.51 14.64
C LYS A 52 -18.22 -25.02 15.89
N TYR A 53 -18.80 -26.07 16.51
CA TYR A 53 -18.23 -26.73 17.68
C TYR A 53 -18.00 -28.21 17.35
N GLU A 54 -16.74 -28.62 17.24
CA GLU A 54 -16.33 -29.99 16.90
C GLU A 54 -15.08 -30.34 17.70
N ASP A 55 -15.02 -31.54 18.26
CA ASP A 55 -13.86 -32.07 19.01
C ASP A 55 -13.35 -31.11 20.11
N GLY A 56 -14.27 -30.46 20.83
CA GLY A 56 -13.92 -29.50 21.88
C GLY A 56 -13.40 -28.16 21.39
N LYS A 57 -13.46 -27.86 20.06
CA LYS A 57 -13.01 -26.64 19.45
C LYS A 57 -14.15 -25.80 18.93
N LEU A 58 -14.12 -24.50 19.26
CA LEU A 58 -15.12 -23.51 18.89
C LEU A 58 -14.61 -22.55 17.85
N SER A 59 -15.35 -22.41 16.76
CA SER A 59 -15.15 -21.33 15.78
C SER A 59 -16.44 -20.54 15.60
N LEU A 60 -16.34 -19.20 15.60
CA LEU A 60 -17.47 -18.29 15.50
C LEU A 60 -17.35 -17.42 14.26
N ILE A 61 -18.43 -17.35 13.46
CA ILE A 61 -18.55 -16.52 12.27
C ILE A 61 -19.71 -15.55 12.48
N LEU A 62 -19.39 -14.35 12.96
CA LEU A 62 -20.35 -13.34 13.41
C LEU A 62 -20.21 -12.01 12.63
N GLY A 63 -19.52 -12.04 11.48
CA GLY A 63 -19.32 -10.84 10.66
C GLY A 63 -20.62 -10.31 10.08
N GLU A 64 -20.73 -8.98 9.93
CA GLU A 64 -21.89 -8.28 9.35
C GLU A 64 -23.23 -8.64 9.99
N ASN A 65 -23.24 -9.01 11.28
CA ASN A 65 -24.37 -9.59 11.99
C ASN A 65 -25.10 -8.63 12.95
N ASN A 66 -24.80 -7.32 12.83
CA ASN A 66 -25.44 -6.28 13.66
C ASN A 66 -25.18 -6.41 15.17
N LEU A 67 -24.03 -6.96 15.56
CA LEU A 67 -23.60 -6.99 16.94
C LEU A 67 -23.28 -5.56 17.44
N HIS A 68 -23.63 -5.28 18.70
CA HIS A 68 -23.26 -4.05 19.38
C HIS A 68 -22.85 -4.34 20.84
N GLY A 69 -22.16 -3.40 21.49
CA GLY A 69 -21.69 -3.59 22.85
C GLY A 69 -20.34 -4.30 22.93
N LYS A 70 -20.13 -5.13 23.95
CA LYS A 70 -18.85 -5.79 24.22
C LYS A 70 -18.95 -7.29 23.94
N ILE A 71 -17.95 -7.85 23.25
CA ILE A 71 -17.70 -9.30 23.24
C ILE A 71 -16.77 -9.63 24.41
N ASP A 72 -17.24 -10.51 25.32
CA ASP A 72 -16.45 -11.06 26.41
C ASP A 72 -16.46 -12.59 26.30
N LEU A 73 -15.39 -13.13 25.77
CA LEU A 73 -15.10 -14.57 25.69
C LEU A 73 -13.84 -14.92 26.50
N SER A 74 -13.49 -14.08 27.48
CA SER A 74 -12.29 -14.26 28.29
C SER A 74 -12.31 -15.64 28.98
N GLY A 75 -11.22 -16.39 28.87
CA GLY A 75 -11.08 -17.73 29.42
C GLY A 75 -11.83 -18.83 28.66
N CYS A 76 -12.41 -18.56 27.49
CA CYS A 76 -13.01 -19.61 26.66
C CYS A 76 -11.90 -20.46 26.02
N THR A 77 -11.45 -21.50 26.72
CA THR A 77 -10.33 -22.35 26.32
C THR A 77 -10.61 -23.20 25.07
N ALA A 78 -11.89 -23.31 24.65
CA ALA A 78 -12.28 -23.99 23.41
C ALA A 78 -12.14 -23.10 22.15
N LEU A 79 -12.03 -21.77 22.31
CA LEU A 79 -12.09 -20.82 21.20
C LEU A 79 -10.84 -20.94 20.31
N VAL A 80 -11.03 -21.27 19.02
CA VAL A 80 -9.98 -21.39 18.01
C VAL A 80 -10.04 -20.25 16.98
N SER A 81 -11.24 -19.81 16.61
CA SER A 81 -11.43 -18.73 15.64
C SER A 81 -12.61 -17.86 16.01
N LEU A 82 -12.41 -16.53 15.94
CA LEU A 82 -13.48 -15.54 16.06
C LEU A 82 -13.40 -14.58 14.86
N ARG A 83 -14.42 -14.59 14.01
CA ARG A 83 -14.60 -13.67 12.91
C ARG A 83 -15.86 -12.84 13.14
N CYS A 84 -15.67 -11.61 13.60
CA CYS A 84 -16.77 -10.69 13.93
C CYS A 84 -16.65 -9.33 13.20
N ALA A 85 -15.97 -9.29 12.06
CA ALA A 85 -15.75 -8.07 11.29
C ALA A 85 -17.06 -7.35 10.92
N LYS A 86 -16.99 -6.01 10.75
CA LYS A 86 -18.09 -5.16 10.28
C LYS A 86 -19.33 -5.24 11.19
N ASN A 87 -19.14 -4.99 12.46
CA ASN A 87 -20.19 -4.83 13.47
C ASN A 87 -20.06 -3.46 14.15
N SER A 88 -20.81 -3.20 15.21
CA SER A 88 -20.81 -1.94 15.97
C SER A 88 -20.44 -2.20 17.44
N LEU A 89 -19.29 -2.84 17.63
CA LEU A 89 -18.78 -3.22 18.94
C LEU A 89 -18.04 -2.07 19.62
N THR A 90 -17.88 -2.12 20.92
CA THR A 90 -17.07 -1.16 21.69
C THR A 90 -15.77 -1.76 22.18
N GLU A 91 -15.77 -3.04 22.49
CA GLU A 91 -14.63 -3.76 23.06
C GLU A 91 -14.71 -5.25 22.74
N ILE A 92 -13.57 -5.90 22.65
CA ILE A 92 -13.44 -7.36 22.53
C ILE A 92 -12.41 -7.85 23.54
N ASP A 93 -12.81 -8.80 24.37
CA ASP A 93 -11.97 -9.48 25.34
C ASP A 93 -11.96 -10.98 25.03
N VAL A 94 -10.83 -11.46 24.56
CA VAL A 94 -10.54 -12.89 24.33
C VAL A 94 -9.34 -13.34 25.15
N SER A 95 -9.04 -12.61 26.24
CA SER A 95 -7.94 -12.93 27.13
C SER A 95 -8.06 -14.34 27.69
N GLY A 96 -6.95 -15.06 27.81
CA GLY A 96 -6.96 -16.44 28.31
C GLY A 96 -7.62 -17.45 27.36
N CYS A 97 -7.66 -17.19 26.05
CA CYS A 97 -8.07 -18.13 25.02
C CYS A 97 -6.82 -18.77 24.35
N PRO A 98 -6.19 -19.79 24.95
CA PRO A 98 -4.87 -20.27 24.53
C PRO A 98 -4.87 -20.98 23.18
N LEU A 99 -6.03 -21.48 22.73
CA LEU A 99 -6.18 -22.15 21.44
C LEU A 99 -6.59 -21.20 20.31
N LEU A 100 -6.82 -19.91 20.58
CA LEU A 100 -7.22 -18.95 19.56
C LEU A 100 -6.10 -18.78 18.53
N GLU A 101 -6.37 -19.16 17.29
CA GLU A 101 -5.46 -19.06 16.15
C GLU A 101 -5.76 -17.87 15.25
N GLU A 102 -7.03 -17.48 15.12
CA GLU A 102 -7.49 -16.41 14.26
C GLU A 102 -8.51 -15.50 14.94
N LEU A 103 -8.24 -14.19 14.89
CA LEU A 103 -9.18 -13.14 15.29
C LEU A 103 -9.31 -12.13 14.17
N ASP A 104 -10.54 -11.99 13.63
CA ASP A 104 -10.91 -10.92 12.70
C ASP A 104 -12.02 -10.06 13.29
N CYS A 105 -11.64 -8.88 13.73
CA CYS A 105 -12.52 -7.83 14.23
C CYS A 105 -12.39 -6.53 13.43
N THR A 106 -12.09 -6.66 12.13
CA THR A 106 -11.94 -5.52 11.23
C THR A 106 -13.23 -4.70 11.16
N ASN A 107 -13.09 -3.37 11.25
CA ASN A 107 -14.21 -2.43 11.09
C ASN A 107 -15.37 -2.71 12.06
N CYS A 108 -15.06 -2.80 13.34
CA CYS A 108 -16.03 -3.01 14.41
C CYS A 108 -16.28 -1.75 15.26
N GLY A 109 -15.43 -0.72 15.14
CA GLY A 109 -15.50 0.50 15.95
C GLY A 109 -14.89 0.35 17.35
N ILE A 110 -14.20 -0.77 17.65
CA ILE A 110 -13.66 -1.04 18.99
C ILE A 110 -12.55 -0.07 19.37
N SER A 111 -12.54 0.31 20.66
CA SER A 111 -11.46 1.08 21.29
C SER A 111 -10.60 0.25 22.24
N GLY A 112 -11.04 -0.96 22.60
CA GLY A 112 -10.31 -1.91 23.43
C GLY A 112 -10.28 -3.31 22.82
N LEU A 113 -9.12 -3.95 22.90
CA LEU A 113 -8.89 -5.32 22.45
C LEU A 113 -7.89 -6.00 23.39
N ASP A 114 -8.31 -7.05 24.08
CA ASP A 114 -7.44 -7.85 24.94
C ASP A 114 -7.23 -9.26 24.34
N VAL A 115 -5.98 -9.54 23.94
CA VAL A 115 -5.52 -10.84 23.43
C VAL A 115 -4.47 -11.48 24.36
N SER A 116 -4.41 -11.03 25.60
CA SER A 116 -3.48 -11.61 26.58
C SER A 116 -3.79 -13.10 26.82
N GLY A 117 -2.76 -13.94 26.85
CA GLY A 117 -2.93 -15.39 26.98
C GLY A 117 -3.37 -16.12 25.70
N CYS A 118 -3.44 -15.43 24.55
CA CYS A 118 -3.71 -16.05 23.24
C CYS A 118 -2.44 -16.60 22.62
N TYR A 119 -1.84 -17.61 23.25
CA TYR A 119 -0.51 -18.11 22.87
C TYR A 119 -0.45 -18.76 21.47
N SER A 120 -1.59 -19.25 20.95
CA SER A 120 -1.65 -19.89 19.62
C SER A 120 -1.98 -18.92 18.50
N LEU A 121 -2.16 -17.60 18.79
CA LEU A 121 -2.63 -16.63 17.81
C LEU A 121 -1.63 -16.49 16.65
N ARG A 122 -2.13 -16.75 15.42
CA ARG A 122 -1.38 -16.68 14.16
C ARG A 122 -1.79 -15.52 13.27
N ARG A 123 -3.09 -15.19 13.28
CA ARG A 123 -3.67 -14.12 12.48
C ARG A 123 -4.50 -13.19 13.33
N LEU A 124 -4.13 -11.90 13.34
CA LEU A 124 -4.86 -10.84 14.00
C LEU A 124 -5.20 -9.74 13.01
N LEU A 125 -6.48 -9.63 12.66
CA LEU A 125 -7.03 -8.63 11.76
C LEU A 125 -7.93 -7.70 12.58
N CYS A 126 -7.43 -6.50 12.89
CA CYS A 126 -8.13 -5.52 13.72
C CYS A 126 -8.04 -4.09 13.15
N GLY A 127 -7.91 -3.99 11.81
CA GLY A 127 -7.90 -2.71 11.12
C GLY A 127 -9.25 -1.97 11.16
N TYR A 128 -9.22 -0.66 10.84
CA TYR A 128 -10.41 0.19 10.79
C TYR A 128 -11.20 0.21 12.11
N ASN A 129 -10.49 0.47 13.20
CA ASN A 129 -11.03 0.59 14.54
C ASN A 129 -10.56 1.89 15.21
N SER A 130 -10.75 1.99 16.53
CA SER A 130 -10.35 3.17 17.31
C SER A 130 -9.30 2.81 18.38
N LEU A 131 -8.49 1.77 18.11
CA LEU A 131 -7.46 1.31 19.06
C LEU A 131 -6.37 2.36 19.22
N THR A 132 -6.04 2.69 20.46
CA THR A 132 -4.91 3.56 20.81
C THR A 132 -3.71 2.79 21.37
N GLU A 133 -3.93 1.55 21.76
CA GLU A 133 -2.92 0.60 22.24
C GLU A 133 -3.26 -0.82 21.79
N LEU A 134 -2.27 -1.70 21.72
CA LEU A 134 -2.44 -3.11 21.38
C LEU A 134 -1.31 -3.91 22.04
N GLY A 135 -1.66 -4.79 23.00
CA GLY A 135 -0.74 -5.67 23.70
C GLY A 135 -0.55 -7.00 22.97
N LEU A 136 0.68 -7.31 22.55
CA LEU A 136 1.00 -8.53 21.79
C LEU A 136 2.02 -9.43 22.48
N SER A 137 2.31 -9.19 23.77
CA SER A 137 3.34 -9.93 24.52
C SER A 137 3.07 -11.44 24.63
N SER A 138 1.81 -11.87 24.45
CA SER A 138 1.40 -13.28 24.51
C SER A 138 1.25 -13.93 23.12
N CYS A 139 1.71 -13.30 22.04
CA CYS A 139 1.46 -13.75 20.67
C CYS A 139 2.77 -14.16 19.91
N PRO A 140 3.56 -15.13 20.42
CA PRO A 140 4.87 -15.46 19.81
C PRO A 140 4.76 -16.12 18.44
N TYR A 141 3.63 -16.72 18.11
CA TYR A 141 3.38 -17.41 16.84
C TYR A 141 2.62 -16.58 15.81
N LEU A 142 2.42 -15.28 16.10
CA LEU A 142 1.72 -14.38 15.19
C LEU A 142 2.50 -14.26 13.87
N THR A 143 1.87 -14.68 12.76
CA THR A 143 2.45 -14.63 11.41
C THR A 143 1.88 -13.46 10.60
N GLU A 144 0.64 -13.08 10.84
CA GLU A 144 -0.03 -11.98 10.15
C GLU A 144 -0.65 -11.02 11.17
N LEU A 145 -0.19 -9.76 11.15
CA LEU A 145 -0.77 -8.66 11.91
C LEU A 145 -1.27 -7.58 10.96
N ASN A 146 -2.57 -7.35 10.99
CA ASN A 146 -3.22 -6.32 10.17
C ASN A 146 -4.02 -5.37 11.07
N VAL A 147 -3.44 -4.18 11.36
CA VAL A 147 -3.98 -3.18 12.28
C VAL A 147 -4.01 -1.76 11.67
N PRO A 148 -4.27 -1.60 10.35
CA PRO A 148 -4.29 -0.28 9.73
C PRO A 148 -5.51 0.54 10.19
N TYR A 149 -5.43 1.85 9.98
CA TYR A 149 -6.51 2.79 10.29
C TYR A 149 -7.00 2.67 11.74
N ASN A 150 -6.06 2.92 12.67
CA ASN A 150 -6.30 3.01 14.10
C ASN A 150 -5.62 4.27 14.67
N GLY A 151 -5.56 4.39 15.97
CA GLY A 151 -4.94 5.53 16.67
C GLY A 151 -3.64 5.18 17.39
N LEU A 152 -2.96 4.08 17.01
CA LEU A 152 -1.78 3.58 17.71
C LEU A 152 -0.63 4.60 17.67
N GLY A 153 -0.19 5.04 18.85
CA GLY A 153 1.02 5.84 19.00
C GLY A 153 2.29 5.00 19.08
N THR A 154 2.16 3.76 19.53
CA THR A 154 3.23 2.77 19.64
C THR A 154 2.72 1.40 19.24
N LEU A 155 3.61 0.55 18.75
CA LEU A 155 3.32 -0.86 18.45
C LEU A 155 4.56 -1.69 18.81
N ASP A 156 4.44 -2.47 19.87
CA ASP A 156 5.48 -3.40 20.30
C ASP A 156 5.23 -4.78 19.70
N ILE A 157 6.06 -5.16 18.75
CA ILE A 157 6.04 -6.48 18.11
C ILE A 157 7.19 -7.38 18.57
N SER A 158 7.95 -6.98 19.60
CA SER A 158 9.18 -7.67 20.03
C SER A 158 8.96 -9.16 20.30
N SER A 159 7.79 -9.55 20.82
CA SER A 159 7.41 -10.96 21.07
C SER A 159 6.98 -11.71 19.82
N CYS A 160 6.61 -11.03 18.73
CA CYS A 160 6.03 -11.65 17.54
C CYS A 160 7.12 -12.10 16.55
N MET A 161 7.96 -13.05 16.96
CA MET A 161 9.13 -13.48 16.18
C MET A 161 8.79 -14.21 14.87
N ALA A 162 7.55 -14.71 14.74
CA ALA A 162 7.10 -15.46 13.57
C ALA A 162 6.46 -14.58 12.48
N LEU A 163 6.43 -13.23 12.65
CA LEU A 163 5.78 -12.33 11.69
C LEU A 163 6.38 -12.46 10.28
N THR A 164 5.50 -12.71 9.32
CA THR A 164 5.78 -12.68 7.88
C THR A 164 5.11 -11.51 7.18
N ASP A 165 3.98 -11.04 7.71
CA ASP A 165 3.16 -10.01 7.12
C ASP A 165 2.72 -9.01 8.20
N LEU A 166 3.14 -7.74 8.04
CA LEU A 166 2.80 -6.64 8.94
C LEU A 166 2.16 -5.50 8.17
N ASN A 167 0.93 -5.17 8.53
CA ASN A 167 0.26 -3.96 8.10
C ASN A 167 -0.15 -3.13 9.33
N CYS A 168 0.56 -2.04 9.57
CA CYS A 168 0.28 -1.04 10.60
C CYS A 168 0.10 0.37 9.99
N ALA A 169 -0.31 0.44 8.72
CA ALA A 169 -0.52 1.68 8.01
C ALA A 169 -1.60 2.58 8.65
N GLU A 170 -1.55 3.89 8.35
CA GLU A 170 -2.56 4.85 8.80
C GLU A 170 -2.80 4.79 10.34
N ASN A 171 -1.71 4.94 11.08
CA ASN A 171 -1.68 5.07 12.52
C ASN A 171 -0.93 6.36 12.93
N ARG A 172 -0.41 6.43 14.15
CA ARG A 172 0.33 7.59 14.66
C ARG A 172 1.71 7.18 15.17
N LEU A 173 2.28 6.11 14.60
CA LEU A 173 3.56 5.55 15.03
C LEU A 173 4.70 6.53 14.75
N GLU A 174 5.47 6.86 15.78
CA GLU A 174 6.69 7.67 15.66
C GLU A 174 7.94 6.78 15.51
N LYS A 175 7.84 5.53 15.94
CA LYS A 175 8.90 4.50 15.85
C LYS A 175 8.31 3.14 15.54
N LEU A 176 9.07 2.34 14.81
CA LEU A 176 8.77 0.93 14.55
C LEU A 176 10.08 0.14 14.62
N ASP A 177 10.22 -0.71 15.64
CA ASP A 177 11.40 -1.55 15.82
C ASP A 177 11.26 -2.84 15.02
N MET A 178 12.17 -3.03 14.05
CA MET A 178 12.19 -4.18 13.15
C MET A 178 13.26 -5.21 13.51
N ALA A 179 13.91 -5.09 14.68
CA ALA A 179 14.91 -6.03 15.11
C ALA A 179 14.34 -7.45 15.24
N GLY A 180 15.05 -8.46 14.73
CA GLY A 180 14.62 -9.86 14.73
C GLY A 180 13.49 -10.19 13.76
N ARG A 181 13.31 -9.41 12.68
CA ARG A 181 12.24 -9.62 11.67
C ARG A 181 12.80 -10.15 10.35
N GLU A 182 13.81 -11.04 10.43
CA GLU A 182 14.42 -11.64 9.24
C GLU A 182 13.41 -12.42 8.36
N GLY A 183 12.34 -12.95 8.99
CA GLY A 183 11.25 -13.68 8.31
C GLY A 183 10.18 -12.82 7.66
N LEU A 184 10.19 -11.48 7.90
CA LEU A 184 9.17 -10.58 7.38
C LEU A 184 9.26 -10.47 5.85
N ARG A 185 8.14 -10.67 5.16
CA ARG A 185 8.03 -10.66 3.69
C ARG A 185 7.32 -9.43 3.16
N MET A 186 6.31 -8.95 3.88
CA MET A 186 5.55 -7.76 3.50
C MET A 186 5.43 -6.81 4.67
N LEU A 187 5.72 -5.53 4.41
CA LEU A 187 5.60 -4.44 5.36
C LEU A 187 4.78 -3.30 4.76
N PHE A 188 3.67 -2.97 5.40
CA PHE A 188 2.88 -1.77 5.14
C PHE A 188 2.86 -0.91 6.41
N CYS A 189 3.61 0.19 6.41
CA CYS A 189 3.66 1.16 7.51
C CYS A 189 3.45 2.61 7.02
N TYR A 190 2.83 2.78 5.83
CA TYR A 190 2.54 4.10 5.27
C TYR A 190 1.54 4.88 6.13
N GLY A 191 1.53 6.22 5.99
CA GLY A 191 0.59 7.06 6.73
C GLY A 191 0.83 7.08 8.25
N ASN A 192 2.10 7.11 8.67
CA ASN A 192 2.52 7.23 10.07
C ASN A 192 3.40 8.48 10.28
N ARG A 193 4.14 8.55 11.37
CA ARG A 193 5.05 9.66 11.72
C ARG A 193 6.49 9.19 11.89
N LEU A 194 6.86 8.12 11.18
CA LEU A 194 8.20 7.54 11.28
C LEU A 194 9.24 8.53 10.71
N SER A 195 10.27 8.83 11.48
CA SER A 195 11.40 9.68 11.05
C SER A 195 12.60 8.87 10.56
N VAL A 196 12.72 7.63 11.04
CA VAL A 196 13.76 6.68 10.67
C VAL A 196 13.12 5.30 10.56
N LEU A 197 13.52 4.50 9.57
CA LEU A 197 13.13 3.11 9.41
C LEU A 197 14.38 2.29 9.03
N ASP A 198 14.77 1.38 9.92
CA ASP A 198 15.89 0.46 9.72
C ASP A 198 15.35 -0.93 9.38
N LEU A 199 15.54 -1.37 8.14
CA LEU A 199 15.14 -2.68 7.63
C LEU A 199 16.35 -3.58 7.33
N SER A 200 17.55 -3.19 7.76
CA SER A 200 18.81 -3.86 7.43
C SER A 200 18.89 -5.34 7.85
N LYS A 201 17.98 -5.78 8.73
CA LYS A 201 17.88 -7.18 9.17
C LYS A 201 16.70 -7.94 8.55
N CYS A 202 15.90 -7.28 7.73
CA CYS A 202 14.68 -7.88 7.17
C CYS A 202 14.94 -8.54 5.81
N SER A 203 15.82 -9.55 5.79
CA SER A 203 16.36 -10.17 4.57
C SER A 203 15.33 -10.94 3.72
N SER A 204 14.12 -11.17 4.24
CA SER A 204 13.05 -11.84 3.50
C SER A 204 12.06 -10.89 2.84
N LEU A 205 12.20 -9.56 3.01
CA LEU A 205 11.29 -8.57 2.46
C LEU A 205 11.23 -8.65 0.93
N THR A 206 10.02 -8.72 0.41
CA THR A 206 9.70 -8.67 -1.02
C THR A 206 8.91 -7.43 -1.39
N LEU A 207 8.20 -6.85 -0.43
CA LEU A 207 7.42 -5.64 -0.59
C LEU A 207 7.52 -4.76 0.66
N VAL A 208 7.82 -3.49 0.45
CA VAL A 208 7.79 -2.44 1.48
C VAL A 208 6.95 -1.27 0.99
N ASN A 209 5.96 -0.86 1.78
CA ASN A 209 5.29 0.42 1.63
C ASN A 209 5.42 1.22 2.92
N CYS A 210 6.32 2.21 2.89
CA CYS A 210 6.58 3.16 3.97
C CYS A 210 6.30 4.61 3.54
N GLY A 211 5.47 4.81 2.51
CA GLY A 211 5.08 6.13 2.02
C GLY A 211 4.34 6.98 3.05
N ALA A 212 4.18 8.26 2.78
CA ALA A 212 3.47 9.21 3.65
C ALA A 212 3.91 9.12 5.13
N ASN A 213 5.20 9.29 5.35
CA ASN A 213 5.84 9.35 6.67
C ASN A 213 6.73 10.62 6.76
N GLU A 214 7.59 10.69 7.75
CA GLU A 214 8.55 11.78 7.93
C GLU A 214 10.00 11.29 7.78
N LEU A 215 10.21 10.20 7.02
CA LEU A 215 11.49 9.54 6.92
C LEU A 215 12.56 10.46 6.33
N THR A 216 13.60 10.69 7.11
CA THR A 216 14.86 11.30 6.67
C THR A 216 15.92 10.24 6.38
N ARG A 217 15.73 9.02 6.89
CA ARG A 217 16.59 7.88 6.69
C ARG A 217 15.77 6.60 6.55
N LEU A 218 16.08 5.83 5.51
CA LEU A 218 15.55 4.50 5.22
C LEU A 218 16.75 3.57 4.95
N ASP A 219 16.95 2.59 5.81
CA ASP A 219 18.03 1.60 5.65
C ASP A 219 17.46 0.30 5.11
N LEU A 220 17.81 -0.02 3.88
CA LEU A 220 17.38 -1.21 3.14
C LEU A 220 18.54 -2.20 2.92
N SER A 221 19.70 -1.97 3.54
CA SER A 221 20.86 -2.86 3.40
C SER A 221 20.49 -4.28 3.83
N GLY A 222 20.83 -5.27 3.01
CA GLY A 222 20.45 -6.67 3.25
C GLY A 222 19.03 -7.07 2.83
N CYS A 223 18.22 -6.17 2.26
CA CYS A 223 16.90 -6.51 1.69
C CYS A 223 17.01 -7.12 0.28
N GLU A 224 17.87 -8.09 0.09
CA GLU A 224 18.26 -8.67 -1.23
C GLU A 224 17.09 -9.24 -2.06
N LYS A 225 15.92 -9.47 -1.44
CA LYS A 225 14.73 -10.03 -2.11
C LYS A 225 13.67 -8.97 -2.46
N LEU A 226 13.96 -7.70 -2.19
CA LEU A 226 12.98 -6.63 -2.37
C LEU A 226 12.68 -6.42 -3.85
N GLY A 227 11.42 -6.62 -4.22
CA GLY A 227 10.93 -6.46 -5.59
C GLY A 227 10.03 -5.25 -5.78
N ARG A 228 9.45 -4.73 -4.71
CA ARG A 228 8.56 -3.55 -4.75
C ARG A 228 8.83 -2.63 -3.57
N LEU A 229 9.14 -1.38 -3.87
CA LEU A 229 9.43 -0.34 -2.88
C LEU A 229 8.56 0.88 -3.13
N TYR A 230 7.76 1.24 -2.13
CA TYR A 230 6.94 2.45 -2.09
C TYR A 230 7.37 3.28 -0.87
N CYS A 231 8.16 4.34 -1.11
CA CYS A 231 8.68 5.26 -0.10
C CYS A 231 8.32 6.73 -0.40
N TYR A 232 7.22 6.93 -1.12
CA TYR A 232 6.71 8.23 -1.54
C TYR A 232 6.35 9.15 -0.35
N ASP A 233 6.26 10.45 -0.60
CA ASP A 233 5.86 11.47 0.39
C ASP A 233 6.62 11.33 1.73
N ASN A 234 7.94 11.45 1.64
CA ASN A 234 8.86 11.43 2.77
C ASN A 234 9.85 12.61 2.68
N ARG A 235 10.92 12.58 3.44
CA ARG A 235 11.97 13.62 3.46
C ARG A 235 13.35 13.04 3.11
N LEU A 236 13.38 11.96 2.30
CA LEU A 236 14.61 11.27 1.91
C LEU A 236 15.45 12.15 0.98
N GLU A 237 16.73 12.31 1.30
CA GLU A 237 17.72 13.00 0.45
C GLU A 237 18.52 12.02 -0.39
N THR A 238 18.60 10.75 0.03
CA THR A 238 19.29 9.66 -0.66
C THR A 238 18.46 8.38 -0.60
N LEU A 239 18.63 7.51 -1.59
CA LEU A 239 18.00 6.19 -1.66
C LEU A 239 18.97 5.22 -2.32
N ASP A 240 19.46 4.25 -1.54
CA ASP A 240 20.35 3.20 -2.04
C ASP A 240 19.53 1.96 -2.43
N LEU A 241 19.66 1.55 -3.69
CA LEU A 241 18.96 0.42 -4.29
C LEU A 241 19.89 -0.77 -4.57
N SER A 242 21.20 -0.65 -4.29
CA SER A 242 22.25 -1.53 -4.79
C SER A 242 22.05 -3.01 -4.44
N ASP A 243 21.56 -3.32 -3.24
CA ASP A 243 21.42 -4.70 -2.76
C ASP A 243 20.30 -5.48 -3.47
N PHE A 244 19.29 -4.78 -4.01
CA PHE A 244 18.10 -5.42 -4.57
C PHE A 244 17.73 -4.94 -5.99
N ALA A 245 18.54 -4.07 -6.60
CA ALA A 245 18.30 -3.54 -7.94
C ALA A 245 17.90 -4.62 -8.97
N PRO A 246 18.53 -5.81 -9.03
CA PRO A 246 18.18 -6.83 -10.03
C PRO A 246 16.78 -7.43 -9.89
N LEU A 247 16.14 -7.31 -8.73
CA LEU A 247 14.80 -7.83 -8.48
C LEU A 247 13.73 -6.75 -8.47
N LEU A 248 14.13 -5.47 -8.39
CA LEU A 248 13.21 -4.35 -8.27
C LEU A 248 12.34 -4.23 -9.52
N SER A 249 11.05 -4.36 -9.37
CA SER A 249 10.04 -4.28 -10.43
C SER A 249 9.18 -3.02 -10.37
N GLU A 250 9.01 -2.46 -9.17
CA GLU A 250 8.24 -1.24 -8.95
C GLU A 250 8.94 -0.36 -7.91
N LEU A 251 9.13 0.91 -8.26
CA LEU A 251 9.72 1.93 -7.40
C LEU A 251 8.86 3.20 -7.41
N TYR A 252 8.27 3.54 -6.26
CA TYR A 252 7.54 4.78 -6.06
C TYR A 252 8.23 5.58 -4.96
N CYS A 253 9.02 6.58 -5.36
CA CYS A 253 9.79 7.45 -4.47
C CYS A 253 9.48 8.94 -4.68
N TYR A 254 8.30 9.24 -5.25
CA TYR A 254 7.87 10.63 -5.47
C TYR A 254 7.68 11.39 -4.15
N GLY A 255 7.67 12.73 -4.21
CA GLY A 255 7.45 13.55 -3.02
C GLY A 255 8.54 13.41 -1.97
N ASN A 256 9.81 13.36 -2.41
CA ASN A 256 10.98 13.32 -1.54
C ASN A 256 11.93 14.50 -1.82
N ARG A 257 13.17 14.42 -1.36
CA ARG A 257 14.21 15.44 -1.56
C ARG A 257 15.43 14.87 -2.30
N LEU A 258 15.24 13.80 -3.08
CA LEU A 258 16.31 13.11 -3.78
C LEU A 258 16.98 14.05 -4.80
N THR A 259 18.31 14.16 -4.73
CA THR A 259 19.12 14.92 -5.68
C THR A 259 19.72 14.02 -6.75
N GLU A 260 19.80 12.72 -6.50
CA GLU A 260 20.25 11.68 -7.41
C GLU A 260 19.44 10.40 -7.19
N LEU A 261 19.35 9.57 -8.21
CA LEU A 261 18.72 8.26 -8.17
C LEU A 261 19.49 7.34 -9.12
N ASP A 262 20.23 6.38 -8.55
CA ASP A 262 20.94 5.38 -9.32
C ASP A 262 20.03 4.17 -9.58
N LEU A 263 19.72 3.95 -10.86
CA LEU A 263 18.89 2.86 -11.35
C LEU A 263 19.72 1.78 -12.06
N SER A 264 21.04 1.81 -11.91
CA SER A 264 21.91 0.81 -12.52
C SER A 264 21.55 -0.61 -12.02
N GLY A 265 21.48 -1.55 -12.94
CA GLY A 265 21.12 -2.95 -12.62
C GLY A 265 19.62 -3.21 -12.40
N THR A 266 18.74 -2.22 -12.61
CA THR A 266 17.28 -2.41 -12.44
C THR A 266 16.61 -2.95 -13.72
N ASP A 267 17.14 -4.00 -14.31
CA ASP A 267 16.66 -4.58 -15.58
C ASP A 267 15.20 -5.03 -15.56
N ARG A 268 14.65 -5.30 -14.37
CA ARG A 268 13.26 -5.73 -14.18
C ARG A 268 12.30 -4.61 -13.83
N LEU A 269 12.79 -3.39 -13.63
CA LEU A 269 11.96 -2.25 -13.27
C LEU A 269 10.94 -1.99 -14.38
N SER A 270 9.66 -2.14 -14.05
CA SER A 270 8.54 -1.96 -14.97
C SER A 270 7.76 -0.68 -14.73
N GLN A 271 7.79 -0.18 -13.50
CA GLN A 271 7.13 1.05 -13.10
C GLN A 271 8.06 1.88 -12.20
N LEU A 272 8.28 3.12 -12.61
CA LEU A 272 9.03 4.12 -11.87
C LEU A 272 8.16 5.36 -11.66
N GLU A 273 8.05 5.80 -10.40
CA GLU A 273 7.45 7.08 -10.06
C GLU A 273 8.39 7.84 -9.13
N CYS A 274 9.11 8.83 -9.67
CA CYS A 274 10.09 9.65 -8.96
C CYS A 274 9.80 11.16 -9.07
N SER A 275 8.57 11.52 -9.39
CA SER A 275 8.12 12.92 -9.50
C SER A 275 8.28 13.68 -8.17
N TYR A 276 8.27 15.01 -8.21
CA TYR A 276 8.36 15.85 -7.02
C TYR A 276 9.60 15.53 -6.15
N ASN A 277 10.77 15.57 -6.79
CA ASN A 277 12.09 15.46 -6.16
C ASN A 277 12.99 16.61 -6.62
N ASN A 278 14.30 16.54 -6.34
CA ASN A 278 15.29 17.54 -6.74
C ASN A 278 16.30 16.97 -7.75
N LEU A 279 15.91 15.97 -8.55
CA LEU A 279 16.78 15.30 -9.50
C LEU A 279 17.21 16.27 -10.60
N GLN A 280 18.52 16.33 -10.88
CA GLN A 280 19.08 17.14 -12.00
C GLN A 280 19.32 16.33 -13.26
N ARG A 281 19.44 15.02 -13.11
CA ARG A 281 19.60 14.03 -14.18
C ARG A 281 18.82 12.77 -13.84
N LEU A 282 18.33 12.10 -14.85
CA LEU A 282 17.71 10.78 -14.72
C LEU A 282 18.26 9.89 -15.84
N ASP A 283 19.00 8.87 -15.44
CA ASP A 283 19.54 7.88 -16.36
C ASP A 283 18.72 6.59 -16.24
N LEU A 284 17.92 6.32 -17.29
CA LEU A 284 17.12 5.10 -17.42
C LEU A 284 17.79 4.08 -18.34
N THR A 285 19.07 4.30 -18.68
CA THR A 285 19.81 3.40 -19.56
C THR A 285 19.80 1.99 -19.01
N GLY A 286 19.31 1.05 -19.82
CA GLY A 286 19.26 -0.37 -19.44
C GLY A 286 18.02 -0.79 -18.66
N CYS A 287 17.08 0.11 -18.37
CA CYS A 287 15.78 -0.26 -17.77
C CYS A 287 14.88 -0.94 -18.83
N LYS A 288 15.27 -2.13 -19.29
CA LYS A 288 14.68 -2.83 -20.45
C LYS A 288 13.21 -3.20 -20.28
N SER A 289 12.77 -3.39 -19.03
CA SER A 289 11.39 -3.77 -18.70
C SER A 289 10.48 -2.58 -18.42
N LEU A 290 11.02 -1.36 -18.41
CA LEU A 290 10.30 -0.15 -18.00
C LEU A 290 9.15 0.16 -18.97
N ARG A 291 7.95 0.27 -18.43
CA ARG A 291 6.70 0.51 -19.16
C ARG A 291 6.12 1.89 -18.87
N ILE A 292 6.24 2.31 -17.62
CA ILE A 292 5.69 3.58 -17.12
C ILE A 292 6.79 4.29 -16.34
N ALA A 293 7.05 5.54 -16.68
CA ALA A 293 7.98 6.39 -15.96
C ALA A 293 7.36 7.77 -15.68
N GLY A 294 7.21 8.11 -14.39
CA GLY A 294 6.87 9.43 -13.89
C GLY A 294 8.11 10.08 -13.26
N CYS A 295 8.53 11.22 -13.81
CA CYS A 295 9.63 12.02 -13.27
C CYS A 295 9.31 13.52 -13.29
N ALA A 296 8.03 13.85 -13.25
CA ALA A 296 7.55 15.21 -13.28
C ALA A 296 8.02 16.03 -12.08
N ARG A 297 8.07 17.35 -12.24
CA ARG A 297 8.40 18.29 -11.15
C ARG A 297 9.69 17.94 -10.41
N ASN A 298 10.76 17.89 -11.20
CA ASN A 298 12.13 17.79 -10.76
C ASN A 298 12.93 19.01 -11.31
N ALA A 299 14.25 18.94 -11.28
CA ALA A 299 15.14 19.92 -11.89
C ALA A 299 15.92 19.31 -13.07
N LEU A 300 15.32 18.35 -13.80
CA LEU A 300 15.97 17.57 -14.83
C LEU A 300 16.37 18.46 -16.02
N ARG A 301 17.66 18.43 -16.35
CA ARG A 301 18.22 19.04 -17.58
C ARG A 301 18.38 18.02 -18.69
N SER A 302 18.41 16.73 -18.33
CA SER A 302 18.49 15.63 -19.30
C SER A 302 17.87 14.36 -18.74
N ILE A 303 17.31 13.55 -19.65
CA ILE A 303 16.86 12.19 -19.40
C ILE A 303 17.53 11.30 -20.44
N SER A 304 18.12 10.17 -20.01
CA SER A 304 18.63 9.14 -20.92
C SER A 304 17.61 8.00 -20.99
N LEU A 305 17.12 7.70 -22.19
CA LEU A 305 16.11 6.66 -22.45
C LEU A 305 16.71 5.47 -23.23
N PHE A 306 18.03 5.41 -23.38
CA PHE A 306 18.68 4.36 -24.15
C PHE A 306 18.43 2.97 -23.56
N GLY A 307 17.84 2.08 -24.35
CA GLY A 307 17.47 0.71 -23.91
C GLY A 307 16.11 0.60 -23.25
N CYS A 308 15.32 1.69 -23.17
CA CYS A 308 13.94 1.65 -22.65
C CYS A 308 12.95 1.22 -23.75
N GLU A 309 13.21 0.08 -24.39
CA GLU A 309 12.45 -0.38 -25.56
C GLU A 309 10.96 -0.63 -25.25
N MET A 310 10.60 -0.97 -23.99
CA MET A 310 9.24 -1.28 -23.58
C MET A 310 8.47 -0.08 -23.03
N LEU A 311 9.10 1.12 -22.99
CA LEU A 311 8.47 2.31 -22.41
C LEU A 311 7.25 2.72 -23.23
N GLY A 312 6.07 2.73 -22.57
CA GLY A 312 4.79 3.10 -23.17
C GLY A 312 4.28 4.46 -22.72
N GLN A 313 4.60 4.85 -21.49
CA GLN A 313 4.17 6.12 -20.89
C GLN A 313 5.33 6.84 -20.21
N LEU A 314 5.49 8.13 -20.49
CA LEU A 314 6.49 8.99 -19.86
C LEU A 314 5.85 10.34 -19.50
N ASP A 315 5.88 10.66 -18.20
CA ASP A 315 5.61 12.01 -17.71
C ASP A 315 6.91 12.64 -17.19
N CYS A 316 7.42 13.61 -17.91
CA CYS A 316 8.58 14.41 -17.55
C CYS A 316 8.25 15.91 -17.42
N SER A 317 6.99 16.25 -17.18
CA SER A 317 6.52 17.62 -17.05
C SER A 317 7.16 18.36 -15.87
N GLY A 318 7.19 19.70 -15.94
CA GLY A 318 7.69 20.54 -14.84
C GLY A 318 9.19 20.34 -14.57
N ASN A 319 10.02 20.28 -15.60
CA ASN A 319 11.46 20.12 -15.52
C ASN A 319 12.22 21.25 -16.26
N LEU A 320 13.49 21.09 -16.52
CA LEU A 320 14.35 22.03 -17.21
C LEU A 320 14.93 21.43 -18.50
N LEU A 321 14.17 20.54 -19.16
CA LEU A 321 14.60 19.86 -20.38
C LEU A 321 14.60 20.83 -21.56
N GLU A 322 15.70 20.91 -22.30
CA GLU A 322 15.79 21.66 -23.54
C GLU A 322 15.47 20.80 -24.79
N ASN A 323 15.58 19.48 -24.63
CA ASN A 323 15.22 18.49 -25.64
C ASN A 323 14.87 17.15 -24.96
N ILE A 324 14.27 16.25 -25.74
CA ILE A 324 14.01 14.87 -25.35
C ILE A 324 14.16 13.96 -26.57
N ASP A 325 15.00 12.93 -26.42
CA ASP A 325 15.19 11.90 -27.45
C ASP A 325 14.42 10.63 -27.08
N ILE A 326 13.35 10.37 -27.82
CA ILE A 326 12.50 9.16 -27.66
C ILE A 326 12.75 8.11 -28.72
N SER A 327 13.82 8.24 -29.50
CA SER A 327 14.15 7.33 -30.63
C SER A 327 14.35 5.88 -30.17
N ALA A 328 14.81 5.69 -28.93
CA ALA A 328 15.00 4.37 -28.31
C ALA A 328 13.71 3.74 -27.75
N CYS A 329 12.56 4.44 -27.81
CA CYS A 329 11.31 4.01 -27.20
C CYS A 329 10.22 3.72 -28.26
N PRO A 330 10.31 2.61 -29.02
CA PRO A 330 9.41 2.35 -30.14
C PRO A 330 7.94 2.12 -29.74
N TYR A 331 7.68 1.79 -28.49
CA TYR A 331 6.33 1.55 -27.96
C TYR A 331 5.76 2.73 -27.16
N LEU A 332 6.48 3.86 -27.09
CA LEU A 332 5.98 5.05 -26.40
C LEU A 332 4.74 5.58 -27.10
N THR A 333 3.61 5.64 -26.38
CA THR A 333 2.33 6.13 -26.87
C THR A 333 1.84 7.36 -26.10
N GLU A 334 2.34 7.57 -24.88
CA GLU A 334 1.95 8.69 -24.04
C GLU A 334 3.19 9.46 -23.57
N LEU A 335 3.26 10.75 -23.92
CA LEU A 335 4.33 11.64 -23.49
C LEU A 335 3.73 12.95 -22.97
N ILE A 336 4.03 13.24 -21.69
CA ILE A 336 3.71 14.53 -21.06
C ILE A 336 5.03 15.24 -20.77
N CYS A 337 5.28 16.36 -21.44
CA CYS A 337 6.51 17.15 -21.30
C CYS A 337 6.24 18.66 -21.16
N THR A 338 5.08 19.04 -20.66
CA THR A 338 4.70 20.41 -20.36
C THR A 338 5.61 21.04 -19.30
N ASP A 339 5.63 22.35 -19.19
CA ASP A 339 6.44 23.10 -18.22
C ASP A 339 7.93 22.72 -18.30
N ASN A 340 8.52 22.71 -19.52
CA ASN A 340 9.93 22.48 -19.81
C ASN A 340 10.51 23.63 -20.65
N LEU A 341 11.78 23.55 -21.00
CA LEU A 341 12.49 24.53 -21.84
C LEU A 341 12.60 24.08 -23.30
N ILE A 342 11.79 23.11 -23.74
CA ILE A 342 11.86 22.52 -25.08
C ILE A 342 11.44 23.57 -26.10
N LEU A 343 12.43 24.03 -26.88
CA LEU A 343 12.28 25.04 -27.92
C LEU A 343 12.41 24.48 -29.35
N SER A 344 12.81 23.21 -29.46
CA SER A 344 13.10 22.58 -30.74
C SER A 344 11.87 22.06 -31.47
N GLU A 345 11.96 21.92 -32.77
CA GLU A 345 10.98 21.25 -33.62
C GLU A 345 10.67 19.83 -33.07
N ILE A 346 9.40 19.45 -33.07
CA ILE A 346 8.97 18.12 -32.71
C ILE A 346 9.37 17.17 -33.85
N PRO A 347 10.23 16.15 -33.61
CA PRO A 347 10.59 15.19 -34.63
C PRO A 347 9.37 14.38 -35.13
N GLU A 348 9.40 13.92 -36.38
CA GLU A 348 8.37 13.01 -36.95
C GLU A 348 8.12 11.75 -36.11
N SER A 349 9.11 11.35 -35.30
CA SER A 349 8.98 10.22 -34.37
C SER A 349 7.88 10.39 -33.33
N PHE A 350 7.35 11.60 -33.13
CA PHE A 350 6.24 11.88 -32.20
C PHE A 350 4.85 11.60 -32.82
N ASP A 351 4.74 11.38 -34.12
CA ASP A 351 3.46 11.15 -34.81
C ASP A 351 2.71 9.89 -34.31
N ARG A 352 3.40 8.96 -33.67
CA ARG A 352 2.83 7.74 -33.10
C ARG A 352 2.19 7.92 -31.73
N LEU A 353 2.39 9.06 -31.06
CA LEU A 353 1.87 9.31 -29.73
C LEU A 353 0.35 9.46 -29.78
N THR A 354 -0.36 8.75 -28.91
CA THR A 354 -1.81 8.86 -28.72
C THR A 354 -2.17 9.95 -27.73
N LEU A 355 -1.27 10.24 -26.77
CA LEU A 355 -1.32 11.38 -25.87
C LEU A 355 0.02 12.12 -25.93
N PHE A 356 0.00 13.39 -26.31
CA PHE A 356 1.17 14.24 -26.33
C PHE A 356 0.82 15.62 -25.77
N GLU A 357 1.36 15.94 -24.60
CA GLU A 357 1.19 17.25 -23.96
C GLU A 357 2.54 17.96 -23.86
N HIS A 358 2.61 19.17 -24.39
CA HIS A 358 3.82 20.01 -24.43
C HIS A 358 3.47 21.49 -24.45
N ASP A 359 4.46 22.35 -24.14
CA ASP A 359 4.33 23.81 -24.11
C ASP A 359 4.72 24.48 -25.43
N ILE A 360 5.13 23.71 -26.44
CA ILE A 360 5.48 24.29 -27.75
C ILE A 360 4.21 24.87 -28.34
N ARG A 361 4.05 26.16 -28.11
CA ARG A 361 2.94 26.92 -28.65
C ARG A 361 3.14 27.07 -30.15
N TYR A 362 2.12 26.81 -30.87
CA TYR A 362 1.83 26.95 -32.28
C TYR A 362 2.96 27.49 -33.17
N GLU A 363 3.49 26.68 -34.05
CA GLU A 363 4.15 27.19 -35.25
C GLU A 363 3.08 27.82 -36.14
N TYR A 364 3.40 28.96 -36.75
CA TYR A 364 2.56 29.54 -37.77
C TYR A 364 3.30 29.52 -39.10
N SER A 365 2.60 29.23 -40.16
CA SER A 365 3.03 29.45 -41.52
C SER A 365 2.14 30.49 -42.17
N VAL A 366 2.71 31.30 -43.06
CA VAL A 366 1.91 32.21 -43.88
C VAL A 366 1.69 31.50 -45.22
N GLU A 367 0.47 31.00 -45.41
CA GLU A 367 0.07 30.39 -46.67
C GLU A 367 -0.63 31.43 -47.56
N LYS A 368 -0.34 31.42 -48.85
CA LYS A 368 -1.09 32.21 -49.82
C LYS A 368 -2.20 31.35 -50.39
N ASP A 369 -3.42 31.81 -50.24
CA ASP A 369 -4.57 31.21 -50.94
C ASP A 369 -4.30 31.21 -52.47
N ALA A 370 -4.31 30.03 -53.08
CA ALA A 370 -3.97 29.83 -54.48
C ALA A 370 -4.97 30.51 -55.45
N VAL A 371 -6.15 30.83 -55.00
CA VAL A 371 -7.25 31.41 -55.80
C VAL A 371 -7.34 32.93 -55.60
N THR A 372 -7.25 33.39 -54.37
CA THR A 372 -7.45 34.79 -54.02
C THR A 372 -6.15 35.58 -53.86
N GLY A 373 -5.03 34.89 -53.71
CA GLY A 373 -3.72 35.49 -53.43
C GLY A 373 -3.59 36.14 -52.06
N GLN A 374 -4.62 35.99 -51.18
CA GLN A 374 -4.60 36.54 -49.82
C GLN A 374 -3.67 35.68 -48.92
N GLU A 375 -2.91 36.36 -48.09
CA GLU A 375 -2.10 35.71 -47.07
C GLU A 375 -3.01 35.26 -45.92
N LYS A 376 -2.88 33.98 -45.55
CA LYS A 376 -3.59 33.34 -44.47
C LYS A 376 -2.55 32.82 -43.46
N ILE A 377 -2.70 33.20 -42.20
CA ILE A 377 -1.91 32.63 -41.11
C ILE A 377 -2.55 31.31 -40.73
N VAL A 378 -1.77 30.26 -40.84
CA VAL A 378 -2.19 28.89 -40.44
C VAL A 378 -1.37 28.45 -39.25
N TYR A 379 -2.04 28.08 -38.21
CA TYR A 379 -1.40 27.59 -36.97
C TYR A 379 -1.49 26.07 -36.92
N MET A 380 -0.41 25.44 -36.51
CA MET A 380 -0.37 24.02 -36.22
C MET A 380 -0.32 23.80 -34.70
N ASP A 381 -1.34 23.17 -34.15
CA ASP A 381 -1.26 22.60 -32.80
C ASP A 381 -0.51 21.26 -32.92
N ARG A 382 0.77 21.26 -32.59
CA ARG A 382 1.61 20.08 -32.68
C ARG A 382 1.23 19.00 -31.64
N GLY A 383 0.61 19.39 -30.53
CA GLY A 383 0.09 18.46 -29.52
C GLY A 383 -1.09 17.63 -30.02
N LYS A 384 -1.85 18.18 -31.01
CA LYS A 384 -3.05 17.51 -31.58
C LYS A 384 -2.87 17.15 -33.05
N GLY A 385 -1.77 17.54 -33.68
CA GLY A 385 -1.54 17.35 -35.11
C GLY A 385 -2.52 18.09 -36.03
N TRP A 386 -3.11 19.20 -35.58
CA TRP A 386 -4.18 19.90 -36.28
C TRP A 386 -3.73 21.25 -36.77
N TRP A 387 -4.13 21.57 -37.99
CA TRP A 387 -3.96 22.90 -38.57
C TRP A 387 -5.25 23.69 -38.47
N TYR A 388 -5.22 24.92 -37.97
CA TYR A 388 -6.37 25.81 -38.01
C TYR A 388 -5.97 27.23 -38.42
N SER A 389 -6.95 27.91 -39.00
CA SER A 389 -6.82 29.31 -39.40
C SER A 389 -7.47 30.18 -38.35
N GLY A 390 -6.74 31.11 -37.78
CA GLY A 390 -7.21 32.05 -36.76
C GLY A 390 -6.22 32.19 -35.62
N GLU A 391 -6.52 33.08 -34.67
CA GLU A 391 -5.65 33.22 -33.48
C GLU A 391 -5.80 32.00 -32.53
N PRO A 392 -4.69 31.40 -32.09
CA PRO A 392 -4.74 30.18 -31.29
C PRO A 392 -5.45 30.31 -29.94
N ASP A 393 -5.50 31.50 -29.37
CA ASP A 393 -6.03 31.75 -28.03
C ASP A 393 -7.55 31.98 -27.97
N LYS A 394 -8.27 31.96 -29.09
CA LYS A 394 -9.71 32.10 -29.11
C LYS A 394 -10.44 30.76 -29.20
N GLY A 395 -10.46 30.04 -28.10
CA GLY A 395 -11.46 28.98 -27.94
C GLY A 395 -11.03 27.59 -27.57
N TYR A 396 -9.80 27.35 -27.12
CA TYR A 396 -9.41 26.03 -26.59
C TYR A 396 -8.74 26.14 -25.22
N HIS A 397 -9.57 26.29 -24.17
CA HIS A 397 -9.20 25.77 -22.86
C HIS A 397 -9.62 24.30 -22.85
N GLY A 398 -8.72 23.41 -23.21
CA GLY A 398 -8.87 21.98 -22.99
C GLY A 398 -9.00 21.73 -21.49
N ARG A 399 -10.03 21.00 -21.10
CA ARG A 399 -10.22 20.50 -19.75
C ARG A 399 -9.31 19.33 -19.50
#